data_82f264d0d2df5836426cf5ec7f0944d3
#
_entry.id   82f264d0d2df5836426cf5ec7f0944d3
#
_cell.length_a   1.000
_cell.length_b   1.000
_cell.length_c   1.000
_cell.angle_alpha   90.00
_cell.angle_beta   90.00
_cell.angle_gamma   90.00
#
_symmetry.space_group_name_H-M   'P 1'
#
loop_
_entity.id
_entity.type
_entity.pdbx_description
1 polymer ?
#
loop_
_entity_poly.entity_id
_entity_poly.type
_entity_poly.pdbx_seq_one_letter_code
_entity_poly.pdbx_strand_id
1 'polypeptide(L)'
;MTNLSAIPEREPTIALPKRSDGRCLVVHDDLELRLRLGTLVRRAIPTLDADCISSASFDALTPERIATYVALFLIVEFNLRDSVVDPLARLARSREQAPRLPIFIFARGGDERNAARTIKLGANDYWPIHSVKIGELGEVLKRLTEPARSSSAAVAAPADARRQPQIAGYRLIKTIAESATAAVYLARNDDLAQPVALKVQTLKGHEVSEADRQRFVRECQILSSLNHRSIADVLDYGITDEYSYLALEYFPCGSLRDRLKNPVSEADAVNYARQIGEALQVVHSAHVVHRDLKPSNLMLTDDNRVILIDFGSASMRLAASDLSRSDLCTGTPYYVCPEQIENRDPDGRGDLYSLGIVLYEMLVGTLPYIGSNLIEIFTAHRAAPVPRLPQRVLRYQPIIDRLLAKEPADRYPSAELFLEDLSAVSAPIRTSVSDQSYGVLSS
;
A
#
# COMPACT_ATOMS: atom_id res chain seq x y z
N MET A 1 -24.62 -55.18 8.01
CA MET A 1 -24.82 -54.92 6.57
C MET A 1 -26.06 -54.05 6.43
N THR A 2 -25.92 -52.78 6.40
CA THR A 2 -27.03 -51.85 6.09
C THR A 2 -26.43 -50.76 5.20
N ASN A 3 -26.87 -50.85 3.95
CA ASN A 3 -26.52 -49.95 2.85
C ASN A 3 -27.03 -48.56 3.14
N LEU A 4 -26.15 -47.58 3.25
CA LEU A 4 -26.48 -46.17 3.15
C LEU A 4 -26.31 -45.76 1.67
N SER A 5 -27.42 -45.81 0.95
CA SER A 5 -27.56 -45.28 -0.41
C SER A 5 -27.38 -43.79 -0.39
N ALA A 6 -26.41 -43.30 -1.18
CA ALA A 6 -26.18 -41.89 -1.46
C ALA A 6 -27.46 -41.24 -2.04
N ILE A 7 -27.92 -40.19 -1.39
CA ILE A 7 -28.93 -39.28 -1.93
C ILE A 7 -28.21 -38.35 -2.91
N PRO A 8 -28.57 -38.32 -4.20
CA PRO A 8 -28.01 -37.33 -5.11
C PRO A 8 -28.55 -35.94 -4.73
N GLU A 9 -27.68 -35.02 -4.37
CA GLU A 9 -28.02 -33.60 -4.26
C GLU A 9 -28.56 -33.11 -5.61
N ARG A 10 -29.88 -32.97 -5.68
CA ARG A 10 -30.51 -32.24 -6.79
C ARG A 10 -30.21 -30.75 -6.59
N GLU A 11 -29.32 -30.20 -7.40
CA GLU A 11 -29.21 -28.76 -7.53
C GLU A 11 -30.58 -28.18 -7.89
N PRO A 12 -31.03 -27.08 -7.25
CA PRO A 12 -32.32 -26.46 -7.56
C PRO A 12 -32.31 -25.93 -8.99
N THR A 13 -33.25 -26.42 -9.79
CA THR A 13 -33.52 -25.87 -11.15
C THR A 13 -33.96 -24.42 -10.98
N ILE A 14 -33.06 -23.49 -11.25
CA ILE A 14 -33.30 -22.03 -11.07
C ILE A 14 -34.17 -21.56 -12.22
N ALA A 15 -35.45 -21.23 -11.94
CA ALA A 15 -36.35 -20.60 -12.88
C ALA A 15 -35.85 -19.21 -13.29
N LEU A 16 -36.03 -18.83 -14.56
CA LEU A 16 -35.63 -17.52 -15.10
C LEU A 16 -36.44 -16.39 -14.44
N PRO A 17 -35.81 -15.44 -13.73
CA PRO A 17 -36.50 -14.29 -13.16
C PRO A 17 -36.81 -13.23 -14.22
N LYS A 18 -37.91 -12.52 -14.03
CA LYS A 18 -38.32 -11.33 -14.82
C LYS A 18 -37.34 -10.17 -14.47
N ARG A 19 -37.06 -9.33 -15.44
CA ARG A 19 -36.06 -8.24 -15.50
C ARG A 19 -36.10 -7.17 -14.38
N SER A 20 -36.85 -7.32 -13.28
CA SER A 20 -37.05 -6.30 -12.24
C SER A 20 -36.27 -6.51 -10.93
N ASP A 21 -35.70 -7.67 -10.69
CA ASP A 21 -35.02 -7.97 -9.46
C ASP A 21 -33.51 -8.07 -9.75
N GLY A 22 -32.74 -7.07 -9.29
CA GLY A 22 -31.29 -7.07 -9.47
C GLY A 22 -30.65 -8.26 -8.73
N ARG A 23 -29.95 -9.14 -9.46
CA ARG A 23 -29.24 -10.30 -8.90
C ARG A 23 -27.75 -10.20 -9.18
N CYS A 24 -26.97 -10.51 -8.17
CA CYS A 24 -25.52 -10.66 -8.28
C CYS A 24 -25.17 -12.15 -8.30
N LEU A 25 -24.08 -12.48 -8.98
CA LEU A 25 -23.55 -13.84 -9.01
C LEU A 25 -22.26 -13.92 -8.20
N VAL A 26 -22.20 -14.81 -7.21
CA VAL A 26 -21.03 -15.07 -6.37
C VAL A 26 -20.46 -16.44 -6.69
N VAL A 27 -19.21 -16.51 -7.10
CA VAL A 27 -18.57 -17.75 -7.57
C VAL A 27 -17.35 -18.09 -6.72
N HIS A 28 -17.37 -19.26 -6.10
CA HIS A 28 -16.24 -19.90 -5.42
C HIS A 28 -16.53 -21.36 -5.11
N ASP A 29 -15.49 -22.19 -4.95
CA ASP A 29 -15.67 -23.61 -4.62
C ASP A 29 -15.94 -23.82 -3.13
N ASP A 30 -15.34 -23.01 -2.26
CA ASP A 30 -15.64 -23.03 -0.82
C ASP A 30 -17.05 -22.49 -0.54
N LEU A 31 -17.94 -23.35 -0.04
CA LEU A 31 -19.32 -23.04 0.25
C LEU A 31 -19.48 -21.95 1.32
N GLU A 32 -18.66 -21.99 2.37
CA GLU A 32 -18.73 -21.03 3.47
C GLU A 32 -18.36 -19.62 2.99
N LEU A 33 -17.27 -19.47 2.23
CA LEU A 33 -16.83 -18.20 1.69
C LEU A 33 -17.85 -17.59 0.74
N ARG A 34 -18.42 -18.34 -0.19
CA ARG A 34 -19.42 -17.82 -1.14
C ARG A 34 -20.71 -17.42 -0.45
N LEU A 35 -21.19 -18.18 0.53
CA LEU A 35 -22.39 -17.83 1.30
C LEU A 35 -22.16 -16.60 2.18
N ARG A 36 -20.97 -16.47 2.76
CA ARG A 36 -20.57 -15.31 3.57
C ARG A 36 -20.56 -14.04 2.74
N LEU A 37 -19.96 -14.08 1.54
CA LEU A 37 -19.96 -12.94 0.62
C LEU A 37 -21.37 -12.63 0.11
N GLY A 38 -22.19 -13.63 -0.26
CA GLY A 38 -23.59 -13.43 -0.63
C GLY A 38 -24.41 -12.76 0.48
N THR A 39 -24.14 -13.09 1.75
CA THR A 39 -24.76 -12.42 2.90
C THR A 39 -24.30 -10.95 3.04
N LEU A 40 -23.02 -10.67 2.76
CA LEU A 40 -22.49 -9.30 2.78
C LEU A 40 -23.13 -8.46 1.66
N VAL A 41 -23.29 -8.99 0.46
CA VAL A 41 -23.98 -8.33 -0.66
C VAL A 41 -25.41 -7.96 -0.28
N ARG A 42 -26.18 -8.91 0.26
CA ARG A 42 -27.59 -8.66 0.70
C ARG A 42 -27.68 -7.63 1.82
N ARG A 43 -26.69 -7.60 2.73
CA ARG A 43 -26.63 -6.57 3.80
C ARG A 43 -26.25 -5.20 3.26
N ALA A 44 -25.36 -5.15 2.26
CA ALA A 44 -24.92 -3.90 1.65
C ALA A 44 -26.04 -3.24 0.84
N ILE A 45 -26.82 -4.04 0.08
CA ILE A 45 -28.00 -3.58 -0.68
C ILE A 45 -29.14 -4.58 -0.49
N PRO A 46 -30.12 -4.29 0.37
CA PRO A 46 -31.25 -5.19 0.66
C PRO A 46 -32.14 -5.50 -0.56
N THR A 47 -32.09 -4.68 -1.61
CA THR A 47 -32.86 -4.88 -2.87
C THR A 47 -32.14 -5.79 -3.86
N LEU A 48 -30.89 -6.18 -3.61
CA LEU A 48 -30.14 -7.13 -4.43
C LEU A 48 -30.14 -8.51 -3.80
N ASP A 49 -30.42 -9.52 -4.61
CA ASP A 49 -30.21 -10.91 -4.23
C ASP A 49 -28.85 -11.43 -4.76
N ALA A 50 -28.34 -12.48 -4.16
CA ALA A 50 -27.07 -13.09 -4.55
C ALA A 50 -27.22 -14.59 -4.78
N ASP A 51 -26.98 -15.03 -6.00
CA ASP A 51 -26.86 -16.44 -6.35
C ASP A 51 -25.42 -16.88 -6.06
N CYS A 52 -25.25 -17.91 -5.23
CA CYS A 52 -23.95 -18.41 -4.78
C CYS A 52 -23.70 -19.77 -5.41
N ILE A 53 -22.78 -19.88 -6.37
CA ILE A 53 -22.52 -21.11 -7.12
C ILE A 53 -21.06 -21.54 -7.06
N SER A 54 -20.79 -22.82 -7.34
CA SER A 54 -19.43 -23.33 -7.48
C SER A 54 -18.78 -22.89 -8.80
N SER A 55 -17.48 -23.02 -8.89
CA SER A 55 -16.72 -22.77 -10.11
C SER A 55 -17.17 -23.67 -11.27
N ALA A 56 -17.44 -24.93 -11.01
CA ALA A 56 -17.92 -25.86 -12.02
C ALA A 56 -19.32 -25.50 -12.52
N SER A 57 -20.21 -25.08 -11.63
CA SER A 57 -21.55 -24.60 -11.99
C SER A 57 -21.48 -23.30 -12.81
N PHE A 58 -20.54 -22.41 -12.50
CA PHE A 58 -20.30 -21.20 -13.27
C PHE A 58 -19.80 -21.50 -14.69
N ASP A 59 -18.83 -22.42 -14.81
CA ASP A 59 -18.26 -22.80 -16.11
C ASP A 59 -19.29 -23.47 -17.04
N ALA A 60 -20.40 -23.98 -16.49
CA ALA A 60 -21.54 -24.55 -17.22
C ALA A 60 -22.61 -23.52 -17.63
N LEU A 61 -22.52 -22.25 -17.19
CA LEU A 61 -23.45 -21.21 -17.56
C LEU A 61 -23.22 -20.73 -18.99
N THR A 62 -24.33 -20.41 -19.70
CA THR A 62 -24.24 -19.77 -21.01
C THR A 62 -24.00 -18.25 -20.87
N PRO A 63 -23.37 -17.57 -21.87
CA PRO A 63 -23.19 -16.12 -21.87
C PRO A 63 -24.48 -15.34 -21.65
N GLU A 64 -25.59 -15.78 -22.24
CA GLU A 64 -26.90 -15.16 -22.09
C GLU A 64 -27.37 -15.24 -20.64
N ARG A 65 -27.11 -16.33 -19.95
CA ARG A 65 -27.45 -16.50 -18.53
C ARG A 65 -26.58 -15.59 -17.64
N ILE A 66 -25.27 -15.50 -17.90
CA ILE A 66 -24.37 -14.62 -17.17
C ILE A 66 -24.78 -13.15 -17.37
N ALA A 67 -25.21 -12.75 -18.56
CA ALA A 67 -25.67 -11.40 -18.87
C ALA A 67 -26.96 -10.98 -18.15
N THR A 68 -27.69 -11.89 -17.50
CA THR A 68 -28.86 -11.55 -16.67
C THR A 68 -28.53 -10.97 -15.31
N TYR A 69 -27.31 -11.13 -14.86
CA TYR A 69 -26.84 -10.59 -13.57
C TYR A 69 -26.44 -9.12 -13.67
N VAL A 70 -26.57 -8.37 -12.58
CA VAL A 70 -26.14 -6.97 -12.49
C VAL A 70 -24.65 -6.84 -12.16
N ALA A 71 -24.07 -7.84 -11.49
CA ALA A 71 -22.64 -7.93 -11.18
C ALA A 71 -22.20 -9.38 -10.95
N LEU A 72 -20.91 -9.63 -11.21
CA LEU A 72 -20.23 -10.90 -10.95
C LEU A 72 -19.17 -10.69 -9.88
N PHE A 73 -19.21 -11.48 -8.83
CA PHE A 73 -18.24 -11.54 -7.75
C PHE A 73 -17.45 -12.83 -7.85
N LEU A 74 -16.16 -12.74 -8.17
CA LEU A 74 -15.25 -13.87 -8.19
C LEU A 74 -14.37 -13.82 -6.94
N ILE A 75 -14.36 -14.90 -6.16
CA ILE A 75 -13.40 -15.07 -5.08
C ILE A 75 -12.18 -15.79 -5.66
N VAL A 76 -10.99 -15.21 -5.48
CA VAL A 76 -9.73 -15.70 -6.06
C VAL A 76 -8.72 -15.92 -4.94
N GLU A 77 -8.08 -17.10 -4.93
CA GLU A 77 -7.01 -17.42 -3.99
C GLU A 77 -5.64 -17.40 -4.70
N PHE A 78 -4.75 -16.50 -4.28
CA PHE A 78 -3.42 -16.32 -4.89
C PHE A 78 -2.31 -17.14 -4.23
N ASN A 79 -2.53 -17.72 -3.05
CA ASN A 79 -1.49 -18.37 -2.24
C ASN A 79 -1.49 -19.92 -2.33
N LEU A 80 -2.23 -20.52 -3.24
CA LEU A 80 -2.21 -21.97 -3.43
C LEU A 80 -0.95 -22.38 -4.19
N ARG A 81 0.05 -22.91 -3.47
CA ARG A 81 1.33 -23.39 -4.02
C ARG A 81 1.20 -24.53 -5.03
N ASP A 82 0.06 -25.22 -5.07
CA ASP A 82 -0.19 -26.41 -5.90
C ASP A 82 -1.31 -26.22 -6.94
N SER A 83 -1.77 -24.99 -7.17
CA SER A 83 -2.81 -24.74 -8.17
C SER A 83 -2.22 -24.74 -9.58
N VAL A 84 -2.53 -25.81 -10.33
CA VAL A 84 -2.18 -25.96 -11.77
C VAL A 84 -2.94 -24.93 -12.64
N VAL A 85 -3.95 -24.27 -12.11
CA VAL A 85 -4.81 -23.32 -12.84
C VAL A 85 -4.48 -21.89 -12.42
N ASP A 86 -4.21 -21.00 -13.41
CA ASP A 86 -4.05 -19.56 -13.17
C ASP A 86 -5.33 -19.02 -12.47
N PRO A 87 -5.22 -18.46 -11.26
CA PRO A 87 -6.36 -17.92 -10.53
C PRO A 87 -7.18 -16.89 -11.32
N LEU A 88 -6.55 -16.21 -12.28
CA LEU A 88 -7.17 -15.18 -13.12
C LEU A 88 -7.72 -15.69 -14.45
N ALA A 89 -7.52 -16.95 -14.80
CA ALA A 89 -8.04 -17.51 -16.06
C ALA A 89 -9.58 -17.40 -16.16
N ARG A 90 -10.27 -17.55 -15.01
CA ARG A 90 -11.74 -17.40 -14.96
C ARG A 90 -12.16 -15.96 -15.19
N LEU A 91 -11.43 -14.97 -14.68
CA LEU A 91 -11.71 -13.55 -14.95
C LEU A 91 -11.62 -13.24 -16.45
N ALA A 92 -10.55 -13.68 -17.11
CA ALA A 92 -10.38 -13.47 -18.55
C ALA A 92 -11.54 -14.08 -19.34
N ARG A 93 -11.89 -15.35 -19.06
CA ARG A 93 -13.03 -16.03 -19.67
C ARG A 93 -14.36 -15.33 -19.41
N SER A 94 -14.59 -14.88 -18.16
CA SER A 94 -15.83 -14.16 -17.80
C SER A 94 -15.95 -12.85 -18.57
N ARG A 95 -14.84 -12.17 -18.80
CA ARG A 95 -14.81 -10.91 -19.57
C ARG A 95 -15.11 -11.15 -21.05
N GLU A 96 -14.61 -12.24 -21.62
CA GLU A 96 -14.94 -12.64 -23.00
C GLU A 96 -16.43 -12.98 -23.17
N GLN A 97 -17.00 -13.71 -22.22
CA GLN A 97 -18.40 -14.14 -22.25
C GLN A 97 -19.38 -13.01 -21.95
N ALA A 98 -19.02 -12.06 -21.10
CA ALA A 98 -19.88 -10.95 -20.68
C ALA A 98 -19.09 -9.62 -20.65
N PRO A 99 -18.80 -9.01 -21.81
CA PRO A 99 -17.91 -7.84 -21.92
C PRO A 99 -18.35 -6.61 -21.11
N ARG A 100 -19.65 -6.47 -20.84
CA ARG A 100 -20.25 -5.31 -20.15
C ARG A 100 -20.66 -5.61 -18.71
N LEU A 101 -20.55 -6.84 -18.23
CA LEU A 101 -20.92 -7.20 -16.87
C LEU A 101 -19.87 -6.66 -15.90
N PRO A 102 -20.24 -5.90 -14.86
CA PRO A 102 -19.34 -5.52 -13.79
C PRO A 102 -18.79 -6.76 -13.08
N ILE A 103 -17.46 -6.89 -13.02
CA ILE A 103 -16.78 -8.01 -12.38
C ILE A 103 -15.93 -7.48 -11.23
N PHE A 104 -16.16 -8.03 -10.05
CA PHE A 104 -15.46 -7.68 -8.81
C PHE A 104 -14.66 -8.88 -8.32
N ILE A 105 -13.42 -8.66 -7.96
CA ILE A 105 -12.55 -9.71 -7.43
C ILE A 105 -12.41 -9.56 -5.92
N PHE A 106 -12.71 -10.64 -5.20
CA PHE A 106 -12.43 -10.78 -3.78
C PHE A 106 -11.27 -11.73 -3.61
N ALA A 107 -10.12 -11.20 -3.20
CA ALA A 107 -8.89 -11.95 -3.13
C ALA A 107 -8.61 -12.48 -1.72
N ARG A 108 -8.25 -13.74 -1.62
CA ARG A 108 -7.63 -14.34 -0.45
C ARG A 108 -6.14 -14.49 -0.72
N GLY A 109 -5.32 -13.67 -0.06
CA GLY A 109 -3.93 -13.51 -0.43
C GLY A 109 -3.75 -12.67 -1.70
N GLY A 110 -2.52 -12.45 -2.11
CA GLY A 110 -2.21 -11.61 -3.26
C GLY A 110 -1.64 -10.25 -2.85
N ASP A 111 -0.96 -9.63 -3.79
CA ASP A 111 -0.25 -8.36 -3.64
C ASP A 111 -0.78 -7.31 -4.64
N GLU A 112 -0.18 -6.13 -4.64
CA GLU A 112 -0.52 -5.05 -5.57
C GLU A 112 -0.32 -5.45 -7.05
N ARG A 113 0.59 -6.38 -7.37
CA ARG A 113 0.79 -6.89 -8.73
C ARG A 113 -0.41 -7.73 -9.17
N ASN A 114 -0.93 -8.53 -8.25
CA ASN A 114 -2.15 -9.31 -8.49
C ASN A 114 -3.35 -8.39 -8.67
N ALA A 115 -3.48 -7.33 -7.87
CA ALA A 115 -4.51 -6.31 -8.03
C ALA A 115 -4.39 -5.62 -9.39
N ALA A 116 -3.21 -5.11 -9.76
CA ALA A 116 -2.96 -4.45 -11.03
C ALA A 116 -3.18 -5.38 -12.23
N ARG A 117 -2.77 -6.66 -12.14
CA ARG A 117 -3.02 -7.67 -13.17
C ARG A 117 -4.51 -7.96 -13.34
N THR A 118 -5.23 -8.04 -12.23
CA THR A 118 -6.68 -8.26 -12.17
C THR A 118 -7.44 -7.13 -12.87
N ILE A 119 -7.11 -5.88 -12.58
CA ILE A 119 -7.73 -4.72 -13.24
C ILE A 119 -7.39 -4.69 -14.75
N LYS A 120 -6.14 -4.98 -15.14
CA LYS A 120 -5.74 -5.08 -16.55
C LYS A 120 -6.51 -6.16 -17.33
N LEU A 121 -6.89 -7.25 -16.67
CA LEU A 121 -7.71 -8.32 -17.26
C LEU A 121 -9.22 -7.97 -17.29
N GLY A 122 -9.58 -6.76 -16.86
CA GLY A 122 -10.92 -6.22 -16.99
C GLY A 122 -11.81 -6.36 -15.76
N ALA A 123 -11.29 -6.64 -14.58
CA ALA A 123 -12.07 -6.47 -13.36
C ALA A 123 -12.38 -4.99 -13.13
N ASN A 124 -13.55 -4.70 -12.59
CA ASN A 124 -13.98 -3.35 -12.25
C ASN A 124 -13.37 -2.89 -10.93
N ASP A 125 -13.12 -3.85 -10.02
CA ASP A 125 -12.49 -3.56 -8.74
C ASP A 125 -11.87 -4.83 -8.13
N TYR A 126 -10.99 -4.64 -7.14
CA TYR A 126 -10.27 -5.71 -6.45
C TYR A 126 -10.25 -5.43 -4.95
N TRP A 127 -10.78 -6.37 -4.17
CA TRP A 127 -10.83 -6.27 -2.71
C TRP A 127 -10.20 -7.48 -2.03
N PRO A 128 -9.28 -7.28 -1.08
CA PRO A 128 -8.89 -8.34 -0.16
C PRO A 128 -10.11 -8.75 0.66
N ILE A 129 -10.43 -10.04 0.71
CA ILE A 129 -11.70 -10.56 1.27
C ILE A 129 -11.89 -10.19 2.75
N HIS A 130 -10.79 -9.98 3.48
CA HIS A 130 -10.82 -9.63 4.89
C HIS A 130 -11.02 -8.12 5.16
N SER A 131 -10.90 -7.27 4.15
CA SER A 131 -11.01 -5.80 4.27
C SER A 131 -12.32 -5.23 3.71
N VAL A 132 -13.22 -6.07 3.25
CA VAL A 132 -14.50 -5.63 2.66
C VAL A 132 -15.39 -4.99 3.71
N LYS A 133 -15.67 -3.69 3.54
CA LYS A 133 -16.63 -2.94 4.37
C LYS A 133 -17.98 -2.92 3.69
N ILE A 134 -19.05 -3.23 4.46
CA ILE A 134 -20.43 -3.27 3.96
C ILE A 134 -20.85 -1.94 3.32
N GLY A 135 -20.43 -0.80 3.91
CA GLY A 135 -20.74 0.52 3.39
C GLY A 135 -20.11 0.81 2.02
N GLU A 136 -18.82 0.47 1.85
CA GLU A 136 -18.09 0.67 0.58
C GLU A 136 -18.65 -0.23 -0.53
N LEU A 137 -18.92 -1.49 -0.21
CA LEU A 137 -19.58 -2.41 -1.12
C LEU A 137 -20.96 -1.89 -1.52
N GLY A 138 -21.74 -1.35 -0.57
CA GLY A 138 -23.05 -0.75 -0.80
C GLY A 138 -23.01 0.43 -1.77
N GLU A 139 -22.05 1.34 -1.63
CA GLU A 139 -21.90 2.51 -2.51
C GLU A 139 -21.53 2.11 -3.95
N VAL A 140 -20.64 1.15 -4.12
CA VAL A 140 -20.26 0.67 -5.46
C VAL A 140 -21.44 -0.04 -6.14
N LEU A 141 -22.15 -0.89 -5.41
CA LEU A 141 -23.31 -1.62 -5.96
C LEU A 141 -24.50 -0.70 -6.27
N LYS A 142 -24.76 0.33 -5.46
CA LYS A 142 -25.80 1.35 -5.73
C LYS A 142 -25.56 2.04 -7.07
N ARG A 143 -24.33 2.45 -7.37
CA ARG A 143 -23.96 3.06 -8.66
C ARG A 143 -24.24 2.17 -9.87
N LEU A 144 -24.21 0.86 -9.69
CA LEU A 144 -24.45 -0.11 -10.76
C LEU A 144 -25.95 -0.40 -10.96
N THR A 145 -26.77 -0.19 -9.93
CA THR A 145 -28.20 -0.53 -9.94
C THR A 145 -29.11 0.66 -10.23
N GLU A 146 -28.61 1.89 -10.18
CA GLU A 146 -29.39 3.06 -10.58
C GLU A 146 -29.66 3.04 -12.09
N PRO A 147 -30.95 3.09 -12.53
CA PRO A 147 -31.24 3.12 -13.94
C PRO A 147 -30.70 4.40 -14.57
N ALA A 148 -29.91 4.24 -15.63
CA ALA A 148 -29.44 5.37 -16.44
C ALA A 148 -30.65 6.19 -16.89
N ARG A 149 -30.87 7.36 -16.31
CA ARG A 149 -31.89 8.30 -16.80
C ARG A 149 -31.54 8.68 -18.22
N SER A 150 -32.39 8.26 -19.15
CA SER A 150 -32.31 8.58 -20.56
C SER A 150 -32.32 10.09 -20.76
N SER A 151 -31.22 10.66 -21.16
CA SER A 151 -31.20 11.93 -21.87
C SER A 151 -30.43 11.74 -23.17
N SER A 152 -31.19 11.80 -24.26
CA SER A 152 -30.66 11.90 -25.61
C SER A 152 -30.06 13.28 -25.78
N ALA A 153 -28.76 13.38 -25.86
CA ALA A 153 -28.04 14.46 -26.53
C ALA A 153 -26.55 14.12 -26.64
N ALA A 154 -26.07 14.18 -27.89
CA ALA A 154 -24.68 14.41 -28.29
C ALA A 154 -23.57 13.61 -27.62
N VAL A 155 -22.79 12.93 -28.48
CA VAL A 155 -21.48 12.35 -28.19
C VAL A 155 -20.63 13.36 -27.42
N ALA A 156 -20.63 13.23 -26.09
CA ALA A 156 -19.67 13.87 -25.21
C ALA A 156 -18.84 12.76 -24.55
N ALA A 157 -17.54 12.97 -24.48
CA ALA A 157 -16.55 12.15 -23.80
C ALA A 157 -17.01 11.71 -22.40
N PRO A 158 -16.47 10.61 -21.82
CA PRO A 158 -16.94 10.03 -20.58
C PRO A 158 -16.84 11.08 -19.45
N ALA A 159 -17.99 11.65 -19.08
CA ALA A 159 -18.14 12.56 -17.98
C ALA A 159 -18.36 11.75 -16.70
N ASP A 160 -17.32 11.24 -16.13
CA ASP A 160 -17.11 11.12 -14.71
C ASP A 160 -15.60 11.21 -14.41
N ALA A 161 -14.98 12.25 -14.99
CA ALA A 161 -13.86 12.86 -14.36
C ALA A 161 -14.39 13.42 -13.03
N ARG A 162 -14.12 12.73 -11.88
CA ARG A 162 -14.11 13.40 -10.59
C ARG A 162 -13.48 14.76 -10.88
N ARG A 163 -14.24 15.87 -10.65
CA ARG A 163 -13.69 17.19 -10.89
C ARG A 163 -12.36 17.24 -10.17
N GLN A 164 -11.27 17.26 -10.94
CA GLN A 164 -9.94 17.40 -10.37
C GLN A 164 -10.01 18.61 -9.43
N PRO A 165 -9.49 18.52 -8.22
CA PRO A 165 -9.53 19.65 -7.30
C PRO A 165 -8.93 20.86 -8.01
N GLN A 166 -9.66 21.97 -8.03
CA GLN A 166 -9.13 23.22 -8.56
C GLN A 166 -8.34 23.88 -7.44
N ILE A 167 -7.02 23.74 -7.49
CA ILE A 167 -6.12 24.35 -6.52
C ILE A 167 -5.57 25.62 -7.14
N ALA A 168 -5.87 26.76 -6.51
CA ALA A 168 -5.46 28.06 -7.02
C ALA A 168 -3.93 28.08 -7.26
N GLY A 169 -3.52 28.55 -8.45
CA GLY A 169 -2.12 28.61 -8.85
C GLY A 169 -1.55 27.30 -9.41
N TYR A 170 -2.29 26.18 -9.38
CA TYR A 170 -1.78 24.88 -9.85
C TYR A 170 -2.57 24.33 -11.04
N ARG A 171 -1.85 23.97 -12.10
CA ARG A 171 -2.37 23.20 -13.23
C ARG A 171 -1.97 21.74 -13.06
N LEU A 172 -2.95 20.87 -12.79
CA LEU A 172 -2.74 19.43 -12.67
C LEU A 172 -2.43 18.83 -14.05
N ILE A 173 -1.37 18.01 -14.15
CA ILE A 173 -0.90 17.38 -15.39
C ILE A 173 -1.37 15.94 -15.44
N LYS A 174 -1.08 15.16 -14.38
CA LYS A 174 -1.49 13.76 -14.25
C LYS A 174 -1.56 13.34 -12.79
N THR A 175 -2.37 12.35 -12.49
CA THR A 175 -2.37 11.67 -11.18
C THR A 175 -1.15 10.75 -11.10
N ILE A 176 -0.37 10.86 -10.02
CA ILE A 176 0.76 9.99 -9.70
C ILE A 176 0.30 8.83 -8.82
N ALA A 177 -0.48 9.16 -7.78
CA ALA A 177 -1.04 8.18 -6.83
C ALA A 177 -2.41 8.69 -6.33
N GLU A 178 -3.28 7.75 -5.96
CA GLU A 178 -4.60 8.07 -5.42
C GLU A 178 -4.98 7.06 -4.34
N SER A 179 -5.59 7.56 -3.27
CA SER A 179 -6.19 6.78 -2.19
C SER A 179 -7.63 7.26 -1.93
N ALA A 180 -8.31 6.67 -0.95
CA ALA A 180 -9.70 7.04 -0.62
C ALA A 180 -9.85 8.51 -0.21
N THR A 181 -8.85 9.09 0.45
CA THR A 181 -8.91 10.43 1.07
C THR A 181 -7.88 11.42 0.52
N ALA A 182 -6.88 10.95 -0.22
CA ALA A 182 -5.81 11.78 -0.73
C ALA A 182 -5.38 11.37 -2.14
N ALA A 183 -4.88 12.32 -2.92
CA ALA A 183 -4.27 12.06 -4.22
C ALA A 183 -2.99 12.86 -4.38
N VAL A 184 -2.03 12.32 -5.14
CA VAL A 184 -0.79 13.00 -5.49
C VAL A 184 -0.82 13.26 -7.00
N TYR A 185 -0.64 14.51 -7.39
CA TYR A 185 -0.65 14.94 -8.77
C TYR A 185 0.74 15.45 -9.17
N LEU A 186 1.16 15.15 -10.39
CA LEU A 186 2.15 15.96 -11.06
C LEU A 186 1.44 17.25 -11.47
N ALA A 187 1.94 18.39 -11.02
CA ALA A 187 1.35 19.70 -11.30
C ALA A 187 2.40 20.72 -11.71
N ARG A 188 1.95 21.81 -12.33
CA ARG A 188 2.74 23.04 -12.57
C ARG A 188 2.09 24.21 -11.86
N ASN A 189 2.94 25.04 -11.32
CA ASN A 189 2.62 26.39 -10.86
C ASN A 189 3.47 27.35 -11.70
N ASP A 190 2.87 28.44 -12.19
CA ASP A 190 3.55 29.39 -13.09
C ASP A 190 4.64 30.19 -12.35
N ASP A 191 4.56 30.27 -11.01
CA ASP A 191 5.57 30.92 -10.15
C ASP A 191 6.76 29.99 -9.83
N LEU A 192 6.66 28.69 -10.14
CA LEU A 192 7.69 27.69 -9.89
C LEU A 192 8.33 27.23 -11.20
N ALA A 193 9.67 27.25 -11.25
CA ALA A 193 10.40 26.89 -12.46
C ALA A 193 10.23 25.42 -12.88
N GLN A 194 9.93 24.51 -11.94
CA GLN A 194 9.87 23.07 -12.16
C GLN A 194 8.49 22.49 -11.81
N PRO A 195 8.14 21.31 -12.40
CA PRO A 195 6.95 20.60 -11.97
C PRO A 195 7.05 20.15 -10.51
N VAL A 196 5.91 20.09 -9.85
CA VAL A 196 5.80 19.72 -8.44
C VAL A 196 4.99 18.43 -8.24
N ALA A 197 5.25 17.72 -7.17
CA ALA A 197 4.37 16.66 -6.65
C ALA A 197 3.40 17.33 -5.66
N LEU A 198 2.13 17.45 -6.09
CA LEU A 198 1.08 18.10 -5.31
C LEU A 198 0.23 17.05 -4.62
N LYS A 199 0.43 16.88 -3.31
CA LYS A 199 -0.40 16.01 -2.47
C LYS A 199 -1.62 16.78 -2.01
N VAL A 200 -2.81 16.24 -2.31
CA VAL A 200 -4.10 16.87 -1.99
C VAL A 200 -4.91 15.92 -1.16
N GLN A 201 -5.40 16.36 -0.01
CA GLN A 201 -6.32 15.63 0.84
C GLN A 201 -7.68 16.28 0.83
N THR A 202 -8.74 15.50 0.57
CA THR A 202 -10.13 15.96 0.60
C THR A 202 -10.62 16.06 2.03
N LEU A 203 -11.19 17.20 2.37
CA LEU A 203 -11.77 17.52 3.69
C LEU A 203 -13.30 17.42 3.69
N LYS A 204 -13.93 17.08 2.56
CA LYS A 204 -15.40 17.01 2.42
C LYS A 204 -16.00 16.03 3.42
N GLY A 205 -16.97 16.54 4.20
CA GLY A 205 -17.69 15.76 5.22
C GLY A 205 -17.02 15.73 6.61
N HIS A 206 -15.91 16.42 6.79
CA HIS A 206 -15.24 16.60 8.08
C HIS A 206 -15.27 18.09 8.46
N GLU A 207 -15.82 18.40 9.65
CA GLU A 207 -15.63 19.72 10.24
C GLU A 207 -14.18 19.80 10.75
N VAL A 208 -13.37 20.59 10.03
CA VAL A 208 -11.99 20.86 10.43
C VAL A 208 -11.99 22.04 11.40
N SER A 209 -11.63 21.78 12.64
CA SER A 209 -11.57 22.83 13.66
C SER A 209 -10.44 23.84 13.34
N GLU A 210 -10.56 25.05 13.87
CA GLU A 210 -9.50 26.06 13.75
C GLU A 210 -8.19 25.56 14.39
N ALA A 211 -8.26 24.79 15.43
CA ALA A 211 -7.09 24.16 16.06
C ALA A 211 -6.37 23.17 15.13
N ASP A 212 -7.12 22.39 14.35
CA ASP A 212 -6.55 21.45 13.37
C ASP A 212 -5.92 22.21 12.18
N ARG A 213 -6.54 23.32 11.72
CA ARG A 213 -5.95 24.20 10.69
C ARG A 213 -4.62 24.76 11.16
N GLN A 214 -4.58 25.29 12.38
CA GLN A 214 -3.35 25.85 12.97
C GLN A 214 -2.28 24.78 13.18
N ARG A 215 -2.67 23.56 13.54
CA ARG A 215 -1.75 22.42 13.65
C ARG A 215 -1.13 22.10 12.30
N PHE A 216 -1.95 21.93 11.25
CA PHE A 216 -1.49 21.66 9.89
C PHE A 216 -0.48 22.73 9.42
N VAL A 217 -0.82 24.02 9.55
CA VAL A 217 0.05 25.11 9.15
C VAL A 217 1.39 25.07 9.91
N ARG A 218 1.34 24.86 11.24
CA ARG A 218 2.55 24.77 12.06
C ARG A 218 3.45 23.61 11.65
N GLU A 219 2.88 22.45 11.38
CA GLU A 219 3.63 21.29 10.93
C GLU A 219 4.26 21.54 9.55
N CYS A 220 3.52 22.13 8.61
CA CYS A 220 4.07 22.52 7.32
C CYS A 220 5.21 23.53 7.46
N GLN A 221 5.09 24.50 8.37
CA GLN A 221 6.16 25.47 8.67
C GLN A 221 7.43 24.77 9.20
N ILE A 222 7.30 23.80 10.09
CA ILE A 222 8.45 23.02 10.58
C ILE A 222 9.08 22.26 9.41
N LEU A 223 8.29 21.55 8.61
CA LEU A 223 8.80 20.80 7.46
C LEU A 223 9.49 21.70 6.43
N SER A 224 8.93 22.88 6.13
CA SER A 224 9.55 23.83 5.20
C SER A 224 10.84 24.47 5.74
N SER A 225 11.08 24.40 7.06
CA SER A 225 12.33 24.85 7.67
C SER A 225 13.45 23.80 7.64
N LEU A 226 13.12 22.53 7.33
CA LEU A 226 14.11 21.47 7.21
C LEU A 226 14.89 21.66 5.91
N ASN A 227 16.18 21.92 6.04
CA ASN A 227 17.06 22.06 4.89
C ASN A 227 18.12 20.95 4.94
N HIS A 228 17.95 19.91 4.10
CA HIS A 228 18.89 18.82 4.00
C HIS A 228 18.80 18.15 2.63
N ARG A 229 19.92 17.82 2.02
CA ARG A 229 20.02 17.23 0.67
C ARG A 229 19.27 15.91 0.47
N SER A 230 18.87 15.23 1.55
CA SER A 230 18.11 13.97 1.56
C SER A 230 16.70 14.13 2.13
N ILE A 231 16.18 15.36 2.18
CA ILE A 231 14.80 15.69 2.55
C ILE A 231 14.20 16.52 1.41
N ALA A 232 12.99 16.19 0.99
CA ALA A 232 12.31 16.94 -0.06
C ALA A 232 11.93 18.34 0.42
N ASP A 233 12.16 19.34 -0.41
CA ASP A 233 11.74 20.70 -0.13
C ASP A 233 10.21 20.85 -0.19
N VAL A 234 9.63 21.49 0.82
CA VAL A 234 8.24 21.94 0.82
C VAL A 234 8.19 23.28 0.10
N LEU A 235 7.62 23.28 -1.10
CA LEU A 235 7.57 24.46 -1.97
C LEU A 235 6.39 25.36 -1.67
N ASP A 236 5.25 24.76 -1.27
CA ASP A 236 4.03 25.48 -0.93
C ASP A 236 3.08 24.55 -0.15
N TYR A 237 2.15 25.12 0.61
CA TYR A 237 1.09 24.40 1.30
C TYR A 237 -0.11 25.30 1.53
N GLY A 238 -1.29 24.68 1.65
CA GLY A 238 -2.50 25.43 1.96
C GLY A 238 -3.64 24.56 2.43
N ILE A 239 -4.63 25.21 3.03
CA ILE A 239 -5.84 24.57 3.50
C ILE A 239 -7.04 25.45 3.16
N THR A 240 -8.07 24.81 2.62
CA THR A 240 -9.38 25.40 2.30
C THR A 240 -10.47 24.65 3.04
N ASP A 241 -11.73 25.00 2.81
CA ASP A 241 -12.87 24.26 3.37
C ASP A 241 -13.08 22.88 2.71
N GLU A 242 -12.57 22.69 1.49
CA GLU A 242 -12.77 21.45 0.72
C GLU A 242 -11.57 20.52 0.72
N TYR A 243 -10.33 21.06 0.85
CA TYR A 243 -9.09 20.28 0.79
C TYR A 243 -7.93 20.98 1.49
N SER A 244 -6.95 20.18 1.90
CA SER A 244 -5.60 20.64 2.20
C SER A 244 -4.63 20.16 1.13
N TYR A 245 -3.55 20.91 0.88
CA TYR A 245 -2.52 20.51 -0.08
C TYR A 245 -1.11 20.81 0.43
N LEU A 246 -0.17 20.02 -0.08
CA LEU A 246 1.26 20.15 0.13
C LEU A 246 1.96 19.99 -1.23
N ALA A 247 2.70 20.98 -1.67
CA ALA A 247 3.51 20.95 -2.88
C ALA A 247 4.96 20.63 -2.53
N LEU A 248 5.47 19.56 -3.07
CA LEU A 248 6.84 19.08 -2.90
C LEU A 248 7.59 19.10 -4.22
N GLU A 249 8.90 19.07 -4.16
CA GLU A 249 9.74 18.81 -5.31
C GLU A 249 9.35 17.47 -5.98
N TYR A 250 9.37 17.44 -7.31
CA TYR A 250 9.05 16.22 -8.07
C TYR A 250 10.31 15.48 -8.49
N PHE A 251 10.37 14.17 -8.19
CA PHE A 251 11.50 13.31 -8.49
C PHE A 251 11.15 12.33 -9.62
N PRO A 252 11.65 12.54 -10.86
CA PRO A 252 11.28 11.71 -12.01
C PRO A 252 11.90 10.31 -12.02
N CYS A 253 12.97 10.07 -11.26
CA CYS A 253 13.66 8.77 -11.21
C CYS A 253 12.89 7.68 -10.46
N GLY A 254 11.75 8.03 -9.83
CA GLY A 254 10.93 7.09 -9.08
C GLY A 254 11.43 6.86 -7.67
N SER A 255 10.89 5.84 -7.00
CA SER A 255 11.11 5.56 -5.59
C SER A 255 12.09 4.39 -5.37
N LEU A 256 12.59 4.26 -4.15
CA LEU A 256 13.35 3.09 -3.73
C LEU A 256 12.51 1.79 -3.88
N ARG A 257 11.17 1.86 -3.77
CA ARG A 257 10.28 0.73 -4.07
C ARG A 257 10.44 0.26 -5.52
N ASP A 258 10.59 1.19 -6.46
CA ASP A 258 10.82 0.86 -7.87
C ASP A 258 12.22 0.28 -8.09
N ARG A 259 13.22 0.80 -7.39
CA ARG A 259 14.59 0.30 -7.42
C ARG A 259 14.71 -1.12 -6.87
N LEU A 260 13.96 -1.46 -5.82
CA LEU A 260 13.92 -2.79 -5.18
C LEU A 260 13.28 -3.90 -6.03
N LYS A 261 12.69 -3.57 -7.18
CA LYS A 261 12.29 -4.58 -8.18
C LYS A 261 13.50 -5.33 -8.76
N ASN A 262 14.70 -4.77 -8.62
CA ASN A 262 15.96 -5.38 -9.00
C ASN A 262 16.89 -5.46 -7.78
N PRO A 263 17.83 -6.40 -7.75
CA PRO A 263 18.79 -6.49 -6.66
C PRO A 263 19.55 -5.16 -6.45
N VAL A 264 19.72 -4.78 -5.21
CA VAL A 264 20.52 -3.62 -4.80
C VAL A 264 21.90 -4.12 -4.43
N SER A 265 22.96 -3.42 -4.84
CA SER A 265 24.32 -3.75 -4.40
C SER A 265 24.46 -3.47 -2.91
N GLU A 266 25.36 -4.18 -2.24
CA GLU A 266 25.65 -3.92 -0.82
C GLU A 266 26.12 -2.46 -0.61
N ALA A 267 26.94 -1.95 -1.52
CA ALA A 267 27.44 -0.58 -1.45
C ALA A 267 26.30 0.45 -1.56
N ASP A 268 25.35 0.23 -2.49
CA ASP A 268 24.17 1.10 -2.62
C ASP A 268 23.27 0.98 -1.37
N ALA A 269 23.03 -0.23 -0.86
CA ALA A 269 22.20 -0.45 0.33
C ALA A 269 22.73 0.33 1.54
N VAL A 270 24.04 0.26 1.77
CA VAL A 270 24.71 0.98 2.85
C VAL A 270 24.69 2.49 2.62
N ASN A 271 24.96 2.93 1.38
CA ASN A 271 24.90 4.35 1.03
C ASN A 271 23.51 4.94 1.22
N TYR A 272 22.45 4.22 0.80
CA TYR A 272 21.07 4.65 1.00
C TYR A 272 20.71 4.68 2.49
N ALA A 273 21.07 3.63 3.26
CA ALA A 273 20.81 3.59 4.69
C ALA A 273 21.50 4.76 5.43
N ARG A 274 22.72 5.11 5.03
CA ARG A 274 23.42 6.27 5.57
C ARG A 274 22.70 7.58 5.27
N GLN A 275 22.28 7.81 4.03
CA GLN A 275 21.57 9.02 3.62
C GLN A 275 20.19 9.14 4.33
N ILE A 276 19.48 8.01 4.51
CA ILE A 276 18.22 7.98 5.26
C ILE A 276 18.48 8.30 6.73
N GLY A 277 19.53 7.72 7.32
CA GLY A 277 19.95 8.02 8.70
C GLY A 277 20.29 9.50 8.91
N GLU A 278 21.04 10.11 7.97
CA GLU A 278 21.35 11.55 7.98
C GLU A 278 20.07 12.42 7.91
N ALA A 279 19.11 12.04 7.05
CA ALA A 279 17.84 12.74 6.98
C ALA A 279 17.03 12.60 8.28
N LEU A 280 16.94 11.38 8.85
CA LEU A 280 16.25 11.15 10.11
C LEU A 280 16.89 11.91 11.27
N GLN A 281 18.21 12.05 11.31
CA GLN A 281 18.91 12.85 12.33
C GLN A 281 18.42 14.30 12.30
N VAL A 282 18.29 14.91 11.12
CA VAL A 282 17.78 16.28 10.96
C VAL A 282 16.30 16.37 11.39
N VAL A 283 15.46 15.44 10.93
CA VAL A 283 14.04 15.39 11.26
C VAL A 283 13.81 15.26 12.77
N HIS A 284 14.53 14.34 13.42
CA HIS A 284 14.41 14.10 14.86
C HIS A 284 14.94 15.27 15.70
N SER A 285 15.98 15.97 15.20
CA SER A 285 16.50 17.19 15.85
C SER A 285 15.49 18.33 15.86
N ALA A 286 14.58 18.35 14.87
CA ALA A 286 13.45 19.28 14.80
C ALA A 286 12.22 18.79 15.59
N HIS A 287 12.37 17.74 16.40
CA HIS A 287 11.27 17.10 17.16
C HIS A 287 10.12 16.57 16.28
N VAL A 288 10.42 16.20 15.04
CA VAL A 288 9.48 15.56 14.13
C VAL A 288 9.76 14.06 14.06
N VAL A 289 8.72 13.25 13.99
CA VAL A 289 8.79 11.80 13.77
C VAL A 289 8.07 11.51 12.45
N HIS A 290 8.71 10.76 11.56
CA HIS A 290 8.18 10.49 10.21
C HIS A 290 6.96 9.55 10.23
N ARG A 291 7.01 8.49 11.03
CA ARG A 291 5.92 7.51 11.29
C ARG A 291 5.49 6.63 10.12
N ASP A 292 5.93 6.90 8.90
CA ASP A 292 5.59 6.13 7.69
C ASP A 292 6.81 5.94 6.78
N LEU A 293 7.97 5.62 7.37
CA LEU A 293 9.19 5.35 6.62
C LEU A 293 9.08 4.01 5.89
N LYS A 294 9.13 4.07 4.55
CA LYS A 294 9.03 2.91 3.67
C LYS A 294 9.63 3.22 2.29
N PRO A 295 9.98 2.22 1.47
CA PRO A 295 10.62 2.46 0.17
C PRO A 295 9.83 3.34 -0.80
N SER A 296 8.51 3.40 -0.72
CA SER A 296 7.70 4.30 -1.57
C SER A 296 7.80 5.77 -1.18
N ASN A 297 8.25 6.06 0.06
CA ASN A 297 8.45 7.42 0.58
C ASN A 297 9.92 7.85 0.52
N LEU A 298 10.74 7.11 -0.21
CA LEU A 298 12.16 7.36 -0.45
C LEU A 298 12.38 7.49 -1.96
N MET A 299 12.46 8.73 -2.44
CA MET A 299 12.67 9.02 -3.87
C MET A 299 14.14 8.95 -4.23
N LEU A 300 14.43 8.60 -5.48
CA LEU A 300 15.80 8.55 -6.00
C LEU A 300 16.03 9.69 -6.99
N THR A 301 17.25 10.18 -7.00
CA THR A 301 17.74 11.14 -7.99
C THR A 301 18.68 10.44 -8.99
N ASP A 302 19.01 11.11 -10.09
CA ASP A 302 19.91 10.61 -11.13
C ASP A 302 21.36 10.45 -10.63
N ASP A 303 21.76 11.22 -9.63
CA ASP A 303 23.06 11.11 -8.95
C ASP A 303 23.06 10.12 -7.78
N ASN A 304 22.08 9.17 -7.76
CA ASN A 304 21.98 8.08 -6.78
C ASN A 304 21.84 8.55 -5.32
N ARG A 305 21.16 9.71 -5.11
CA ARG A 305 20.76 10.16 -3.77
C ARG A 305 19.37 9.64 -3.42
N VAL A 306 19.14 9.48 -2.10
CA VAL A 306 17.84 9.18 -1.52
C VAL A 306 17.26 10.45 -0.93
N ILE A 307 16.00 10.73 -1.28
CA ILE A 307 15.25 11.87 -0.77
C ILE A 307 14.04 11.37 0.00
N LEU A 308 13.97 11.70 1.26
CA LEU A 308 12.85 11.40 2.14
C LEU A 308 11.70 12.35 1.82
N ILE A 309 10.55 11.77 1.51
CA ILE A 309 9.31 12.49 1.23
C ILE A 309 8.21 12.07 2.21
N ASP A 310 7.11 12.79 2.20
CA ASP A 310 5.84 12.40 2.83
C ASP A 310 5.87 12.22 4.35
N PHE A 311 6.09 13.32 5.05
CA PHE A 311 5.82 13.47 6.49
C PHE A 311 4.30 13.51 6.81
N GLY A 312 3.48 13.01 5.89
CA GLY A 312 2.03 13.21 5.86
C GLY A 312 1.23 12.47 6.93
N SER A 313 1.80 11.46 7.59
CA SER A 313 1.12 10.83 8.72
C SER A 313 1.23 11.68 10.00
N ALA A 314 2.18 12.62 10.06
CA ALA A 314 2.31 13.57 11.16
C ALA A 314 1.45 14.82 10.93
N SER A 315 1.48 15.39 9.70
CA SER A 315 0.99 16.74 9.41
C SER A 315 -0.41 16.81 8.79
N MET A 316 -0.89 15.78 8.11
CA MET A 316 -2.17 15.86 7.39
C MET A 316 -3.35 15.18 8.11
N ARG A 317 -3.20 14.76 9.37
CA ARG A 317 -4.32 14.23 10.16
C ARG A 317 -5.12 15.37 10.78
N LEU A 318 -6.00 15.97 9.98
CA LEU A 318 -6.93 17.02 10.43
C LEU A 318 -8.11 16.49 11.25
N ALA A 319 -8.24 15.18 11.44
CA ALA A 319 -9.24 14.56 12.31
C ALA A 319 -8.53 13.66 13.32
N ALA A 320 -8.34 14.16 14.54
CA ALA A 320 -7.62 13.51 15.63
C ALA A 320 -8.37 12.36 16.32
N SER A 321 -9.45 11.81 15.74
CA SER A 321 -10.28 10.84 16.46
C SER A 321 -10.16 9.38 16.06
N ASP A 322 -9.51 9.08 14.93
CA ASP A 322 -9.38 7.66 14.54
C ASP A 322 -8.03 7.41 13.84
N LEU A 323 -7.06 6.86 14.59
CA LEU A 323 -6.22 5.81 14.07
C LEU A 323 -7.16 4.65 13.69
N SER A 324 -8.02 4.91 12.70
CA SER A 324 -8.90 3.88 12.24
C SER A 324 -8.03 2.77 11.69
N ARG A 325 -8.33 1.53 12.07
CA ARG A 325 -7.76 0.32 11.48
C ARG A 325 -7.67 0.40 9.94
N SER A 326 -8.36 1.36 9.31
CA SER A 326 -8.34 1.65 7.89
C SER A 326 -7.01 2.24 7.40
N ASP A 327 -6.31 3.07 8.18
CA ASP A 327 -5.03 3.66 7.74
C ASP A 327 -3.88 2.65 7.84
N LEU A 328 -3.94 1.74 8.81
CA LEU A 328 -3.06 0.56 8.87
C LEU A 328 -3.36 -0.45 7.74
N CYS A 329 -4.58 -0.44 7.20
CA CYS A 329 -4.99 -1.31 6.10
C CYS A 329 -4.72 -0.71 4.70
N THR A 330 -4.53 0.61 4.59
CA THR A 330 -4.29 1.30 3.32
C THR A 330 -2.79 1.50 3.05
N GLY A 331 -1.95 1.45 4.10
CA GLY A 331 -0.49 1.47 4.01
C GLY A 331 0.09 0.05 3.98
N THR A 332 1.30 -0.09 3.47
CA THR A 332 2.02 -1.36 3.44
C THR A 332 2.44 -1.74 4.87
N PRO A 333 1.85 -2.75 5.54
CA PRO A 333 2.02 -3.01 6.98
C PRO A 333 3.41 -3.55 7.35
N TYR A 334 4.26 -3.77 6.34
CA TYR A 334 5.55 -4.44 6.49
C TYR A 334 6.66 -3.59 7.09
N TYR A 335 6.46 -2.28 7.30
CA TYR A 335 7.47 -1.36 7.82
C TYR A 335 7.09 -0.73 9.16
N VAL A 336 5.91 -1.09 9.66
CA VAL A 336 5.35 -0.54 10.89
C VAL A 336 6.13 -1.03 12.12
N CYS A 337 6.41 -0.16 13.08
CA CYS A 337 7.06 -0.54 14.32
C CYS A 337 6.06 -1.18 15.32
N PRO A 338 6.53 -2.03 16.25
CA PRO A 338 5.68 -2.72 17.23
C PRO A 338 4.78 -1.78 18.04
N GLU A 339 5.30 -0.64 18.47
CA GLU A 339 4.55 0.35 19.26
C GLU A 339 3.39 0.98 18.48
N GLN A 340 3.53 1.19 17.15
CA GLN A 340 2.40 1.63 16.32
C GLN A 340 1.31 0.57 16.19
N ILE A 341 1.70 -0.70 16.10
CA ILE A 341 0.75 -1.83 16.08
C ILE A 341 -0.04 -1.88 17.39
N GLU A 342 0.57 -1.50 18.49
CA GLU A 342 -0.02 -1.45 19.83
C GLU A 342 -0.76 -0.15 20.12
N ASN A 343 -0.93 0.75 19.14
CA ASN A 343 -1.50 2.08 19.28
C ASN A 343 -0.79 2.96 20.32
N ARG A 344 0.50 2.73 20.53
CA ARG A 344 1.38 3.62 21.30
C ARG A 344 1.99 4.64 20.33
N ASP A 345 2.16 5.87 20.77
CA ASP A 345 2.74 6.94 19.95
C ASP A 345 4.26 6.69 19.77
N PRO A 346 4.77 6.49 18.55
CA PRO A 346 6.18 6.23 18.33
C PRO A 346 6.98 7.52 18.44
N ASP A 347 8.20 7.41 18.97
CA ASP A 347 9.23 8.43 18.85
C ASP A 347 10.19 8.13 17.68
N GLY A 348 11.29 8.86 17.54
CA GLY A 348 12.29 8.69 16.48
C GLY A 348 12.85 7.27 16.37
N ARG A 349 12.79 6.46 17.44
CA ARG A 349 13.22 5.05 17.43
C ARG A 349 12.26 4.15 16.62
N GLY A 350 11.02 4.57 16.43
CA GLY A 350 10.07 3.92 15.51
C GLY A 350 10.52 4.07 14.05
N ASP A 351 11.00 5.25 13.65
CA ASP A 351 11.56 5.46 12.31
C ASP A 351 12.83 4.63 12.09
N LEU A 352 13.67 4.49 13.13
CA LEU A 352 14.86 3.64 13.07
C LEU A 352 14.53 2.17 12.92
N TYR A 353 13.44 1.69 13.53
CA TYR A 353 12.93 0.35 13.29
C TYR A 353 12.51 0.17 11.82
N SER A 354 11.76 1.11 11.28
CA SER A 354 11.34 1.09 9.87
C SER A 354 12.53 1.15 8.92
N LEU A 355 13.57 1.93 9.24
CA LEU A 355 14.87 1.93 8.53
C LEU A 355 15.53 0.55 8.59
N GLY A 356 15.47 -0.15 9.72
CA GLY A 356 15.96 -1.52 9.87
C GLY A 356 15.29 -2.49 8.91
N ILE A 357 13.97 -2.40 8.73
CA ILE A 357 13.22 -3.20 7.74
C ILE A 357 13.68 -2.88 6.32
N VAL A 358 13.80 -1.59 5.98
CA VAL A 358 14.27 -1.13 4.65
C VAL A 358 15.70 -1.62 4.38
N LEU A 359 16.62 -1.50 5.34
CA LEU A 359 17.99 -1.95 5.19
C LEU A 359 18.08 -3.47 5.02
N TYR A 360 17.30 -4.23 5.80
CA TYR A 360 17.22 -5.68 5.64
C TYR A 360 16.73 -6.05 4.22
N GLU A 361 15.65 -5.42 3.74
CA GLU A 361 15.12 -5.66 2.40
C GLU A 361 16.15 -5.33 1.30
N MET A 362 16.89 -4.23 1.42
CA MET A 362 17.96 -3.87 0.48
C MET A 362 19.11 -4.89 0.47
N LEU A 363 19.52 -5.38 1.64
CA LEU A 363 20.64 -6.32 1.77
C LEU A 363 20.29 -7.75 1.34
N VAL A 364 19.05 -8.18 1.59
CA VAL A 364 18.63 -9.57 1.39
C VAL A 364 17.81 -9.74 0.11
N GLY A 365 17.05 -8.73 -0.29
CA GLY A 365 16.11 -8.73 -1.41
C GLY A 365 14.71 -9.21 -1.03
N THR A 366 14.45 -9.48 0.27
CA THR A 366 13.14 -9.88 0.81
C THR A 366 12.91 -9.22 2.15
N LEU A 367 11.64 -9.09 2.54
CA LEU A 367 11.27 -8.55 3.86
C LEU A 367 11.64 -9.52 4.99
N PRO A 368 12.00 -9.01 6.20
CA PRO A 368 12.31 -9.84 7.36
C PRO A 368 11.07 -10.53 7.94
N TYR A 369 9.92 -9.89 7.85
CA TYR A 369 8.65 -10.39 8.37
C TYR A 369 7.62 -10.39 7.25
N ILE A 370 7.08 -11.57 6.97
CA ILE A 370 6.03 -11.80 5.98
C ILE A 370 4.92 -12.62 6.61
N GLY A 371 3.71 -12.50 6.10
CA GLY A 371 2.56 -13.26 6.56
C GLY A 371 1.48 -13.31 5.49
N SER A 372 0.56 -14.26 5.60
CA SER A 372 -0.57 -14.41 4.69
C SER A 372 -1.69 -13.40 4.97
N ASN A 373 -1.63 -12.73 6.12
CA ASN A 373 -2.61 -11.73 6.56
C ASN A 373 -1.97 -10.72 7.52
N LEU A 374 -2.68 -9.62 7.79
CA LEU A 374 -2.20 -8.53 8.66
C LEU A 374 -1.86 -9.00 10.08
N ILE A 375 -2.63 -9.94 10.62
CA ILE A 375 -2.42 -10.43 11.99
C ILE A 375 -1.09 -11.17 12.09
N GLU A 376 -0.77 -12.02 11.11
CA GLU A 376 0.51 -12.73 11.05
C GLU A 376 1.69 -11.76 10.91
N ILE A 377 1.56 -10.74 10.03
CA ILE A 377 2.59 -9.71 9.84
C ILE A 377 2.80 -8.96 11.15
N PHE A 378 1.74 -8.46 11.79
CA PHE A 378 1.81 -7.74 13.05
C PHE A 378 2.35 -8.60 14.19
N THR A 379 1.95 -9.88 14.25
CA THR A 379 2.50 -10.83 15.23
C THR A 379 3.99 -11.02 15.01
N ALA A 380 4.44 -11.13 13.75
CA ALA A 380 5.86 -11.26 13.45
C ALA A 380 6.66 -10.01 13.84
N HIS A 381 6.16 -8.81 13.56
CA HIS A 381 6.79 -7.56 14.00
C HIS A 381 6.91 -7.47 15.52
N ARG A 382 5.91 -7.96 16.26
CA ARG A 382 5.91 -7.92 17.74
C ARG A 382 6.76 -8.98 18.41
N ALA A 383 6.82 -10.20 17.84
CA ALA A 383 7.33 -11.36 18.58
C ALA A 383 8.33 -12.25 17.81
N ALA A 384 8.37 -12.20 16.47
CA ALA A 384 9.28 -13.06 15.74
C ALA A 384 10.74 -12.61 15.94
N PRO A 385 11.69 -13.55 16.06
CA PRO A 385 13.11 -13.19 16.15
C PRO A 385 13.58 -12.48 14.87
N VAL A 386 14.63 -11.68 15.00
CA VAL A 386 15.26 -11.03 13.84
C VAL A 386 15.88 -12.13 12.96
N PRO A 387 15.56 -12.20 11.67
CA PRO A 387 16.12 -13.24 10.81
C PRO A 387 17.62 -13.05 10.59
N ARG A 388 18.33 -14.17 10.51
CA ARG A 388 19.78 -14.16 10.26
C ARG A 388 20.09 -13.73 8.83
N LEU A 389 20.99 -12.77 8.69
CA LEU A 389 21.47 -12.31 7.39
C LEU A 389 22.30 -13.38 6.67
N PRO A 390 22.27 -13.44 5.33
CA PRO A 390 23.15 -14.26 4.53
C PRO A 390 24.64 -13.96 4.81
N GLN A 391 25.51 -14.96 4.64
CA GLN A 391 26.95 -14.86 4.96
C GLN A 391 27.63 -13.65 4.30
N ARG A 392 27.25 -13.29 3.06
CA ARG A 392 27.80 -12.16 2.30
C ARG A 392 27.63 -10.80 2.98
N VAL A 393 26.58 -10.64 3.81
CA VAL A 393 26.23 -9.40 4.50
C VAL A 393 26.12 -9.58 6.02
N LEU A 394 26.61 -10.71 6.54
CA LEU A 394 26.49 -11.08 7.95
C LEU A 394 27.12 -10.05 8.91
N ARG A 395 28.11 -9.28 8.44
CA ARG A 395 28.74 -8.23 9.23
C ARG A 395 27.77 -7.14 9.71
N TYR A 396 26.62 -6.96 9.04
CA TYR A 396 25.59 -6.01 9.43
C TYR A 396 24.57 -6.58 10.42
N GLN A 397 24.68 -7.88 10.83
CA GLN A 397 23.74 -8.50 11.75
C GLN A 397 23.58 -7.71 13.06
N PRO A 398 24.65 -7.24 13.74
CA PRO A 398 24.49 -6.49 14.98
C PRO A 398 23.69 -5.19 14.80
N ILE A 399 23.84 -4.54 13.65
CA ILE A 399 23.08 -3.32 13.31
C ILE A 399 21.60 -3.66 13.10
N ILE A 400 21.31 -4.70 12.31
CA ILE A 400 19.94 -5.16 12.05
C ILE A 400 19.28 -5.64 13.34
N ASP A 401 19.97 -6.39 14.20
CA ASP A 401 19.42 -6.86 15.47
C ASP A 401 19.01 -5.69 16.37
N ARG A 402 19.84 -4.64 16.43
CA ARG A 402 19.55 -3.46 17.23
C ARG A 402 18.45 -2.58 16.63
N LEU A 403 18.43 -2.36 15.32
CA LEU A 403 17.36 -1.61 14.66
C LEU A 403 16.00 -2.32 14.81
N LEU A 404 15.96 -3.65 14.68
CA LEU A 404 14.76 -4.46 14.72
C LEU A 404 14.40 -5.01 16.11
N ALA A 405 15.08 -4.54 17.17
CA ALA A 405 14.71 -4.85 18.55
C ALA A 405 13.24 -4.46 18.81
N LYS A 406 12.53 -5.34 19.54
CA LYS A 406 11.07 -5.18 19.71
C LYS A 406 10.75 -4.01 20.63
N GLU A 407 11.48 -3.91 21.73
CA GLU A 407 11.36 -2.79 22.65
C GLU A 407 12.15 -1.59 22.16
N PRO A 408 11.56 -0.38 22.11
CA PRO A 408 12.27 0.84 21.69
C PRO A 408 13.55 1.13 22.52
N ALA A 409 13.58 0.71 23.79
CA ALA A 409 14.74 0.93 24.66
C ALA A 409 15.99 0.14 24.24
N ASP A 410 15.80 -1.00 23.53
CA ASP A 410 16.89 -1.85 23.08
C ASP A 410 17.41 -1.44 21.69
N ARG A 411 16.76 -0.46 21.03
CA ARG A 411 17.19 0.09 19.74
C ARG A 411 18.26 1.15 19.88
N TYR A 412 18.72 1.69 18.76
CA TYR A 412 19.52 2.92 18.77
C TYR A 412 18.70 4.07 19.37
N PRO A 413 19.23 4.80 20.36
CA PRO A 413 18.54 5.95 20.94
C PRO A 413 18.46 7.15 19.99
N SER A 414 19.34 7.21 18.98
CA SER A 414 19.36 8.26 17.95
C SER A 414 19.88 7.75 16.62
N ALA A 415 19.56 8.46 15.54
CA ALA A 415 20.11 8.19 14.21
C ALA A 415 21.63 8.39 14.15
N GLU A 416 22.19 9.28 14.95
CA GLU A 416 23.62 9.53 15.06
C GLU A 416 24.38 8.26 15.45
N LEU A 417 23.98 7.59 16.54
CA LEU A 417 24.62 6.34 16.99
C LEU A 417 24.47 5.19 15.98
N PHE A 418 23.36 5.15 15.25
CA PHE A 418 23.21 4.22 14.13
C PHE A 418 24.25 4.52 13.02
N LEU A 419 24.44 5.78 12.65
CA LEU A 419 25.38 6.20 11.61
C LEU A 419 26.84 5.91 12.00
N GLU A 420 27.19 6.06 13.27
CA GLU A 420 28.52 5.69 13.81
C GLU A 420 28.77 4.20 13.62
N ASP A 421 27.86 3.33 14.08
CA ASP A 421 27.98 1.88 13.94
C ASP A 421 28.00 1.44 12.46
N LEU A 422 27.14 2.04 11.62
CA LEU A 422 27.12 1.74 10.18
C LEU A 422 28.45 2.09 9.53
N SER A 423 29.03 3.23 9.88
CA SER A 423 30.32 3.66 9.35
C SER A 423 31.44 2.74 9.79
N ALA A 424 31.47 2.31 11.06
CA ALA A 424 32.47 1.40 11.60
C ALA A 424 32.45 0.02 10.90
N VAL A 425 31.25 -0.54 10.62
CA VAL A 425 31.12 -1.85 9.98
C VAL A 425 31.41 -1.77 8.48
N SER A 426 31.16 -0.62 7.85
CA SER A 426 31.33 -0.41 6.40
C SER A 426 32.77 -0.03 6.03
N ALA A 427 33.58 0.33 6.98
CA ALA A 427 35.00 0.66 6.74
C ALA A 427 35.74 -0.56 6.17
N PRO A 428 36.60 -0.39 5.13
CA PRO A 428 37.40 -1.49 4.62
C PRO A 428 38.32 -2.00 5.75
N ILE A 429 38.35 -3.33 5.94
CA ILE A 429 39.21 -3.97 6.88
C ILE A 429 40.66 -3.58 6.49
N ARG A 430 41.28 -2.70 7.24
CA ARG A 430 42.72 -2.45 7.12
C ARG A 430 43.43 -3.72 7.55
N THR A 431 43.75 -4.58 6.58
CA THR A 431 44.77 -5.63 6.82
C THR A 431 46.08 -4.91 7.12
N SER A 432 46.44 -4.83 8.39
CA SER A 432 47.78 -4.49 8.78
C SER A 432 48.70 -5.64 8.34
N VAL A 433 49.22 -5.53 7.14
CA VAL A 433 50.38 -6.31 6.76
C VAL A 433 51.53 -5.74 7.62
N SER A 434 51.81 -6.41 8.72
CA SER A 434 53.05 -6.19 9.44
C SER A 434 54.19 -6.59 8.52
N ASP A 435 54.86 -5.61 7.95
CA ASP A 435 56.11 -5.74 7.27
C ASP A 435 57.17 -6.21 8.28
N GLN A 436 57.21 -7.53 8.52
CA GLN A 436 58.42 -8.11 9.17
C GLN A 436 59.49 -8.19 8.09
N SER A 437 60.23 -7.09 7.98
CA SER A 437 61.52 -7.08 7.31
C SER A 437 62.43 -8.09 7.98
N TYR A 438 62.57 -9.25 7.35
CA TYR A 438 63.66 -10.18 7.65
C TYR A 438 64.99 -9.52 7.29
N GLY A 439 65.70 -9.07 8.32
CA GLY A 439 67.10 -8.67 8.18
C GLY A 439 67.92 -9.86 7.71
N VAL A 440 68.45 -9.77 6.51
CA VAL A 440 69.47 -10.67 6.01
C VAL A 440 70.77 -10.29 6.71
N LEU A 441 71.18 -11.11 7.66
CA LEU A 441 72.59 -11.08 8.19
C LEU A 441 73.46 -11.76 7.14
N SER A 442 74.25 -10.96 6.43
CA SER A 442 75.45 -11.41 5.68
C SER A 442 76.65 -11.54 6.55
N SER A 443 77.21 -12.71 6.60
CA SER A 443 78.58 -12.98 6.97
C SER A 443 79.25 -13.85 5.93
#